data_21b96af26ea92b9d7e1fb5d8ddc4912a
#
_entry.id   21b96af26ea92b9d7e1fb5d8ddc4912a
#
_cell.length_a   1.000
_cell.length_b   1.000
_cell.length_c   1.000
_cell.angle_alpha   90.00
_cell.angle_beta   90.00
_cell.angle_gamma   90.00
#
_symmetry.space_group_name_H-M   'P 1'
#
loop_
_entity.id
_entity.type
_entity.pdbx_description
1 polymer ?
#
loop_
_entity_poly.entity_id
_entity_poly.type
_entity_poly.pdbx_seq_one_letter_code
_entity_poly.pdbx_strand_id
1 'polypeptide(L)'
;WFSTSDAPDVGAFNRLLTRERLVQLERDGGVCIVSTHLGKGFATDGKLDQDTDRILRYLSGRPGWYVPVSELLDYLRVKQGGGELSDWTRFKLEWLYILDKLKLAF
;
A
#
# COMPACT_ATOMS: atom_id res chain seq x y z
N TRP A 1 -6.14 -11.58 0.04
CA TRP A 1 -6.44 -10.28 -0.57
C TRP A 1 -5.26 -9.34 -0.43
N PHE A 2 -4.83 -8.76 -1.53
CA PHE A 2 -3.64 -7.91 -1.60
C PHE A 2 -3.97 -6.67 -2.44
N SER A 3 -3.65 -5.50 -1.93
CA SER A 3 -3.94 -4.24 -2.61
C SER A 3 -2.75 -3.28 -2.48
N THR A 4 -2.49 -2.56 -3.54
CA THR A 4 -1.60 -1.40 -3.54
C THR A 4 -2.39 -0.17 -3.91
N SER A 5 -2.16 0.92 -3.20
CA SER A 5 -2.87 2.18 -3.43
C SER A 5 -1.90 3.34 -3.39
N ASP A 6 -2.06 4.26 -4.32
CA ASP A 6 -1.32 5.51 -4.35
C ASP A 6 -2.14 6.62 -3.69
N ALA A 7 -1.52 7.30 -2.75
CA ALA A 7 -2.09 8.43 -2.03
C ALA A 7 -1.09 9.60 -2.09
N PRO A 8 -1.05 10.37 -3.19
CA PRO A 8 0.03 11.31 -3.47
C PRO A 8 0.15 12.47 -2.47
N ASP A 9 -0.90 12.74 -1.71
CA ASP A 9 -0.93 13.81 -0.71
C ASP A 9 -1.76 13.40 0.53
N VAL A 10 -1.78 14.27 1.54
CA VAL A 10 -2.52 14.05 2.79
C VAL A 10 -4.01 13.86 2.57
N GLY A 11 -4.62 14.61 1.66
CA GLY A 11 -6.05 14.49 1.36
C GLY A 11 -6.39 13.13 0.76
N ALA A 12 -5.60 12.67 -0.21
CA ALA A 12 -5.76 11.35 -0.81
C ALA A 12 -5.54 10.23 0.22
N PHE A 13 -4.52 10.36 1.07
CA PHE A 13 -4.25 9.42 2.16
C PHE A 13 -5.44 9.30 3.12
N ASN A 14 -5.97 10.41 3.59
CA ASN A 14 -7.11 10.42 4.53
C ASN A 14 -8.39 9.86 3.89
N ARG A 15 -8.63 10.11 2.60
CA ARG A 15 -9.77 9.54 1.88
C ARG A 15 -9.62 8.03 1.61
N LEU A 16 -8.39 7.57 1.45
CA LEU A 16 -8.11 6.15 1.24
C LEU A 16 -8.35 5.33 2.51
N LEU A 17 -7.84 5.79 3.65
CA LEU A 17 -7.85 5.06 4.92
C LEU A 17 -9.07 5.41 5.78
N THR A 18 -10.26 5.25 5.22
CA THR A 18 -11.49 5.40 5.99
C THR A 18 -11.66 4.24 6.99
N ARG A 19 -12.38 4.51 8.08
CA ARG A 19 -12.65 3.50 9.12
C ARG A 19 -13.33 2.26 8.54
N GLU A 20 -14.28 2.44 7.63
CA GLU A 20 -15.01 1.36 6.97
C GLU A 20 -14.08 0.46 6.18
N ARG A 21 -13.16 1.05 5.42
CA ARG A 21 -12.16 0.30 4.63
C ARG A 21 -11.16 -0.44 5.52
N LEU A 22 -10.74 0.17 6.63
CA LEU A 22 -9.84 -0.46 7.58
C LEU A 22 -10.50 -1.65 8.28
N VAL A 23 -11.76 -1.52 8.69
CA VAL A 23 -12.55 -2.62 9.25
C VAL A 23 -12.73 -3.75 8.22
N GLN A 24 -13.00 -3.40 6.97
CA GLN A 24 -13.12 -4.38 5.90
C GLN A 24 -11.80 -5.13 5.66
N LEU A 25 -10.68 -4.41 5.59
CA LEU A 25 -9.35 -5.00 5.44
C LEU A 25 -9.03 -5.98 6.56
N GLU A 26 -9.32 -5.60 7.81
CA GLU A 26 -9.13 -6.43 8.99
C GLU A 26 -10.02 -7.70 8.93
N ARG A 27 -11.28 -7.54 8.58
CA ARG A 27 -12.22 -8.67 8.44
C ARG A 27 -11.78 -9.66 7.37
N ASP A 28 -11.29 -9.15 6.25
CA ASP A 28 -10.86 -9.97 5.11
C ASP A 28 -9.47 -10.60 5.34
N GLY A 29 -8.74 -10.16 6.34
CA GLY A 29 -7.37 -10.62 6.61
C GLY A 29 -6.40 -10.30 5.47
N GLY A 30 -6.60 -9.15 4.83
CA GLY A 30 -5.86 -8.74 3.64
C GLY A 30 -4.57 -7.97 3.95
N VAL A 31 -3.88 -7.60 2.88
CA VAL A 31 -2.69 -6.74 2.89
C VAL A 31 -2.98 -5.48 2.08
N CYS A 32 -2.63 -4.34 2.64
CA CYS A 32 -2.70 -3.06 1.94
C CYS A 32 -1.35 -2.35 1.99
N ILE A 33 -0.81 -2.05 0.82
CA ILE A 33 0.39 -1.21 0.68
C ILE A 33 -0.07 0.18 0.26
N VAL A 34 0.33 1.20 1.02
CA VAL A 34 0.03 2.59 0.71
C VAL A 34 1.31 3.32 0.36
N SER A 35 1.35 3.87 -0.85
CA SER A 35 2.43 4.76 -1.29
C SER A 35 1.99 6.21 -1.10
N THR A 36 2.84 7.03 -0.48
CA THR A 36 2.53 8.43 -0.24
C THR A 36 3.79 9.32 -0.22
N HIS A 37 3.60 10.61 -0.29
CA HIS A 37 4.66 11.62 -0.16
C HIS A 37 4.43 12.43 1.12
N LEU A 38 5.20 12.14 2.16
CA LEU A 38 5.03 12.77 3.48
C LEU A 38 5.24 14.29 3.48
N GLY A 39 5.96 14.83 2.49
CA GLY A 39 6.13 16.28 2.32
C GLY A 39 4.89 17.02 1.77
N LYS A 40 3.83 16.29 1.42
CA LYS A 40 2.63 16.88 0.79
C LYS A 40 1.46 17.03 1.77
N GLY A 41 1.60 17.98 2.69
CA GLY A 41 0.52 18.44 3.57
C GLY A 41 0.34 17.65 4.86
N PHE A 42 1.17 16.64 5.14
CA PHE A 42 1.05 15.82 6.36
C PHE A 42 1.44 16.58 7.63
N ALA A 43 2.33 17.55 7.51
CA ALA A 43 2.73 18.39 8.64
C ALA A 43 2.72 19.86 8.26
N THR A 44 2.19 20.70 9.15
CA THR A 44 2.18 22.16 9.03
C THR A 44 2.55 22.74 10.39
N ASP A 45 3.51 23.67 10.41
CA ASP A 45 4.01 24.29 11.64
C ASP A 45 4.43 23.28 12.74
N GLY A 46 5.07 22.19 12.33
CA GLY A 46 5.54 21.13 13.23
C GLY A 46 4.43 20.24 13.79
N LYS A 47 3.20 20.35 13.29
CA LYS A 47 2.06 19.55 13.72
C LYS A 47 1.57 18.64 12.60
N LEU A 48 1.29 17.38 12.94
CA LEU A 48 0.68 16.44 12.03
C LEU A 48 -0.77 16.86 11.70
N ASP A 49 -1.18 16.63 10.45
CA ASP A 49 -2.57 16.79 10.04
C ASP A 49 -3.53 16.03 10.97
N GLN A 50 -4.60 16.70 11.41
CA GLN A 50 -5.52 16.16 12.42
C GLN A 50 -6.22 14.89 12.00
N ASP A 51 -6.64 14.80 10.74
CA ASP A 51 -7.34 13.61 10.24
C ASP A 51 -6.38 12.44 10.12
N THR A 52 -5.15 12.68 9.66
CA THR A 52 -4.09 11.68 9.63
C THR A 52 -3.74 11.20 11.04
N ASP A 53 -3.59 12.09 12.02
CA ASP A 53 -3.32 11.72 13.42
C ASP A 53 -4.44 10.83 13.97
N ARG A 54 -5.68 11.16 13.68
CA ARG A 54 -6.86 10.38 14.10
C ARG A 54 -6.85 8.97 13.48
N ILE A 55 -6.53 8.87 12.20
CA ILE A 55 -6.40 7.58 11.49
C ILE A 55 -5.30 6.73 12.11
N LEU A 56 -4.11 7.30 12.32
CA LEU A 56 -2.97 6.59 12.89
C LEU A 56 -3.23 6.14 14.33
N ARG A 57 -3.88 6.97 15.15
CA ARG A 57 -4.31 6.58 16.51
C ARG A 57 -5.31 5.44 16.48
N TYR A 58 -6.27 5.47 15.57
CA TYR A 58 -7.21 4.37 15.40
C TYR A 58 -6.48 3.07 15.03
N LEU A 59 -5.57 3.12 14.04
CA LEU A 59 -4.80 1.96 13.62
C LEU A 59 -3.91 1.40 14.73
N SER A 60 -3.30 2.26 15.55
CA SER A 60 -2.42 1.82 16.63
C SER A 60 -3.13 0.97 17.69
N GLY A 61 -4.44 1.11 17.84
CA GLY A 61 -5.26 0.31 18.74
C GLY A 61 -5.86 -0.96 18.10
N ARG A 62 -5.58 -1.21 16.83
CA ARG A 62 -6.13 -2.36 16.10
C ARG A 62 -5.08 -3.46 15.90
N PRO A 63 -5.50 -4.75 15.92
CA PRO A 63 -4.59 -5.84 15.61
C PRO A 63 -4.16 -5.78 14.15
N GLY A 64 -2.86 -5.63 13.92
CA GLY A 64 -2.30 -5.53 12.57
C GLY A 64 -0.78 -5.60 12.61
N TRP A 65 -0.22 -5.95 11.49
CA TRP A 65 1.23 -5.95 11.30
C TRP A 65 1.62 -4.76 10.40
N TYR A 66 2.17 -3.72 11.01
CA TYR A 66 2.52 -2.46 10.35
C TYR A 66 4.03 -2.44 10.10
N VAL A 67 4.42 -2.63 8.86
CA VAL A 67 5.83 -2.78 8.49
C VAL A 67 6.16 -2.05 7.19
N PRO A 68 7.41 -1.71 6.95
CA PRO A 68 7.88 -1.31 5.64
C PRO A 68 7.63 -2.41 4.59
N VAL A 69 7.45 -2.01 3.34
CA VAL A 69 7.23 -2.96 2.23
C VAL A 69 8.36 -3.98 2.13
N SER A 70 9.60 -3.57 2.39
CA SER A 70 10.76 -4.47 2.39
C SER A 70 10.59 -5.66 3.33
N GLU A 71 10.12 -5.43 4.57
CA GLU A 71 9.87 -6.50 5.53
C GLU A 71 8.73 -7.42 5.08
N LEU A 72 7.67 -6.85 4.51
CA LEU A 72 6.57 -7.63 3.96
C LEU A 72 7.07 -8.54 2.82
N LEU A 73 7.88 -8.00 1.92
CA LEU A 73 8.42 -8.77 0.80
C LEU A 73 9.36 -9.89 1.26
N ASP A 74 10.20 -9.63 2.25
CA ASP A 74 11.07 -10.64 2.85
C ASP A 74 10.26 -11.77 3.50
N TYR A 75 9.21 -11.43 4.24
CA TYR A 75 8.29 -12.40 4.82
C TYR A 75 7.62 -13.28 3.75
N LEU A 76 7.09 -12.67 2.70
CA LEU A 76 6.46 -13.38 1.59
C LEU A 76 7.45 -14.28 0.85
N ARG A 77 8.67 -13.81 0.64
CA ARG A 77 9.75 -14.58 0.02
C ARG A 77 10.07 -15.85 0.81
N VAL A 78 10.18 -15.75 2.12
CA VAL A 78 10.43 -16.90 3.00
C VAL A 78 9.25 -17.87 2.98
N LYS A 79 8.02 -17.36 3.09
CA LYS A 79 6.79 -18.18 3.09
C LYS A 79 6.56 -18.92 1.78
N GLN A 80 6.90 -18.31 0.64
CA GLN A 80 6.68 -18.88 -0.69
C GLN A 80 7.87 -19.71 -1.20
N GLY A 81 8.90 -19.91 -0.39
CA GLY A 81 10.06 -20.71 -0.76
C GLY A 81 11.09 -20.01 -1.64
N GLY A 82 10.98 -18.69 -1.80
CA GLY A 82 12.02 -17.85 -2.43
C GLY A 82 12.33 -18.18 -3.88
N GLY A 83 11.32 -18.57 -4.67
CA GLY A 83 11.52 -18.88 -6.09
C GLY A 83 11.86 -17.62 -6.91
N GLU A 84 12.91 -17.67 -7.71
CA GLU A 84 13.12 -16.72 -8.78
C GLU A 84 12.02 -16.88 -9.84
N LEU A 85 11.56 -15.75 -10.39
CA LEU A 85 10.67 -15.80 -11.54
C LEU A 85 11.38 -16.47 -12.71
N SER A 86 10.76 -17.48 -13.31
CA SER A 86 11.29 -18.07 -14.55
C SER A 86 11.37 -16.97 -15.62
N ASP A 87 12.35 -17.08 -16.53
CA ASP A 87 12.52 -16.10 -17.62
C ASP A 87 11.24 -15.94 -18.45
N TRP A 88 10.49 -17.03 -18.63
CA TRP A 88 9.19 -17.00 -19.30
C TRP A 88 8.14 -16.18 -18.54
N THR A 89 8.03 -16.38 -17.23
CA THR A 89 7.08 -15.62 -16.38
C THR A 89 7.45 -14.14 -16.36
N ARG A 90 8.74 -13.83 -16.26
CA ARG A 90 9.25 -12.46 -16.33
C ARG A 90 8.92 -11.80 -17.66
N PHE A 91 9.20 -12.46 -18.79
CA PHE A 91 8.87 -11.98 -20.12
C PHE A 91 7.37 -11.70 -20.28
N LYS A 92 6.51 -12.61 -19.80
CA LYS A 92 5.06 -12.44 -19.82
C LYS A 92 4.60 -11.23 -19.04
N LEU A 93 5.16 -11.00 -17.84
CA LEU A 93 4.82 -9.83 -17.01
C LEU A 93 5.29 -8.53 -17.65
N GLU A 94 6.49 -8.50 -18.21
CA GLU A 94 7.02 -7.34 -18.95
C GLU A 94 6.14 -7.00 -20.17
N TRP A 95 5.68 -8.01 -20.90
CA TRP A 95 4.76 -7.84 -22.03
C TRP A 95 3.40 -7.28 -21.60
N LEU A 96 2.83 -7.79 -20.52
CA LEU A 96 1.58 -7.29 -19.96
C LEU A 96 1.71 -5.84 -19.52
N TYR A 97 2.83 -5.48 -18.89
CA TYR A 97 3.12 -4.11 -18.50
C TYR A 97 3.20 -3.16 -19.71
N ILE A 98 3.91 -3.57 -20.76
CA ILE A 98 4.01 -2.78 -22.01
C ILE A 98 2.63 -2.58 -22.64
N LEU A 99 1.83 -3.63 -22.75
CA LEU A 99 0.47 -3.56 -23.30
C LEU A 99 -0.44 -2.63 -22.49
N ASP A 100 -0.33 -2.66 -21.16
CA ASP A 100 -1.08 -1.77 -20.29
C ASP A 100 -0.68 -0.31 -20.51
N LYS A 101 0.62 -0.02 -20.61
CA LYS A 101 1.13 1.33 -20.91
C LYS A 101 0.70 1.83 -22.29
N LEU A 102 0.67 0.97 -23.28
CA LEU A 102 0.19 1.33 -24.62
C LEU A 102 -1.30 1.66 -24.63
N LYS A 103 -2.11 0.93 -23.85
CA LYS A 103 -3.55 1.25 -23.70
C LYS A 103 -3.79 2.61 -23.05
N LEU A 104 -2.95 3.01 -22.10
CA LEU A 104 -3.02 4.31 -21.45
C LEU A 104 -2.52 5.46 -22.36
N ALA A 105 -1.67 5.17 -23.34
CA ALA A 105 -1.12 6.14 -24.29
C ALA A 105 -2.05 6.43 -25.49
N PHE A 106 -3.02 5.59 -25.70
CA PHE A 106 -4.04 5.69 -26.78
C PHE A 106 -5.45 5.77 -26.19
#